data_912c9e4f40349e36a046a722ee48cd74
#
_entry.id   912c9e4f40349e36a046a722ee48cd74
#
_cell.length_a   1.000
_cell.length_b   1.000
_cell.length_c   1.000
_cell.angle_alpha   90.00
_cell.angle_beta   90.00
_cell.angle_gamma   90.00
#
_symmetry.space_group_name_H-M   'P 1'
#
loop_
_entity.id
_entity.type
_entity.pdbx_description
1 polymer ?
#
loop_
_entity_poly.entity_id
_entity_poly.type
_entity_poly.pdbx_seq_one_letter_code
_entity_poly.pdbx_strand_id
1 'polypeptide(L)'
;GDTPAEERFRTDVARAACFAALPTDWTRHVTVLAGDLSAPDLGLSAADRATLTAVTHIVHSAASVSFDLPAAEAARANIHTSLHLLAMARGCPALERFVYVSTAYVTPHRGARVPITETLVPLPAPAAELLARIDAGAPDAELLALTGHPNTYTLTKCLAEHLLVERRGTVPLSIVRPSIISAARALPFPGWIDSTAGFGAFVMLLGLGHLRAVVGDPEAQLDLVPVDEVTQRIAHA
;
A
#
# COMPACT_ATOMS: atom_id res chain seq x y z
N GLY A 1 -0.40 2.71 19.06
CA GLY A 1 -1.59 2.67 19.92
C GLY A 1 -1.27 1.88 21.20
N ASP A 2 -1.97 2.17 22.27
CA ASP A 2 -1.68 1.61 23.61
C ASP A 2 -2.12 0.13 23.77
N THR A 3 -2.91 -0.38 22.83
CA THR A 3 -3.38 -1.77 22.84
C THR A 3 -2.29 -2.72 22.31
N PRO A 4 -1.97 -3.80 23.03
CA PRO A 4 -1.00 -4.80 22.57
C PRO A 4 -1.35 -5.38 21.20
N ALA A 5 -0.34 -5.67 20.38
CA ALA A 5 -0.54 -6.16 19.00
C ALA A 5 -1.38 -7.45 18.93
N GLU A 6 -1.12 -8.38 19.84
CA GLU A 6 -1.86 -9.64 19.96
C GLU A 6 -3.36 -9.40 20.29
N GLU A 7 -3.65 -8.44 21.16
CA GLU A 7 -5.02 -8.10 21.51
C GLU A 7 -5.75 -7.47 20.33
N ARG A 8 -5.11 -6.51 19.63
CA ARG A 8 -5.66 -5.93 18.41
C ARG A 8 -5.93 -6.99 17.33
N PHE A 9 -5.00 -7.90 17.12
CA PHE A 9 -5.21 -9.00 16.18
C PHE A 9 -6.46 -9.80 16.56
N ARG A 10 -6.59 -10.17 17.82
CA ARG A 10 -7.71 -11.00 18.29
C ARG A 10 -9.06 -10.27 18.24
N THR A 11 -9.10 -8.97 18.55
CA THR A 11 -10.36 -8.20 18.63
C THR A 11 -10.78 -7.64 17.29
N ASP A 12 -9.84 -7.10 16.51
CA ASP A 12 -10.13 -6.29 15.34
C ASP A 12 -9.93 -7.08 14.04
N VAL A 13 -8.90 -7.94 13.98
CA VAL A 13 -8.58 -8.69 12.76
C VAL A 13 -9.28 -10.04 12.74
N ALA A 14 -9.04 -10.90 13.76
CA ALA A 14 -9.51 -12.28 13.73
C ALA A 14 -11.04 -12.42 13.76
N ARG A 15 -11.76 -11.37 14.16
CA ARG A 15 -13.23 -11.31 14.17
C ARG A 15 -13.84 -10.68 12.93
N ALA A 16 -13.00 -10.21 12.00
CA ALA A 16 -13.52 -9.58 10.79
C ALA A 16 -14.35 -10.58 9.96
N ALA A 17 -15.44 -10.12 9.39
CA ALA A 17 -16.40 -10.95 8.65
C ALA A 17 -15.76 -11.71 7.48
N CYS A 18 -14.66 -11.20 6.92
CA CYS A 18 -13.93 -11.87 5.85
C CYS A 18 -13.34 -13.22 6.25
N PHE A 19 -13.12 -13.47 7.54
CA PHE A 19 -12.57 -14.73 8.04
C PHE A 19 -13.64 -15.71 8.56
N ALA A 20 -14.93 -15.34 8.50
CA ALA A 20 -16.01 -16.14 9.07
C ALA A 20 -16.14 -17.54 8.45
N ALA A 21 -15.70 -17.71 7.20
CA ALA A 21 -15.74 -19.00 6.50
C ALA A 21 -14.49 -19.88 6.73
N LEU A 22 -13.46 -19.36 7.42
CA LEU A 22 -12.27 -20.14 7.73
C LEU A 22 -12.52 -21.13 8.86
N PRO A 23 -11.73 -22.22 8.94
CA PRO A 23 -11.76 -23.11 10.10
C PRO A 23 -11.58 -22.34 11.41
N THR A 24 -12.25 -22.76 12.49
CA THR A 24 -12.24 -22.03 13.77
C THR A 24 -10.86 -21.90 14.41
N ASP A 25 -9.93 -22.74 14.00
CA ASP A 25 -8.55 -22.80 14.50
C ASP A 25 -7.52 -22.15 13.55
N TRP A 26 -7.96 -21.41 12.53
CA TRP A 26 -7.04 -20.81 11.56
C TRP A 26 -5.99 -19.86 12.18
N THR A 27 -6.34 -19.22 13.30
CA THR A 27 -5.45 -18.28 13.99
C THR A 27 -4.21 -18.96 14.58
N ARG A 28 -4.22 -20.28 14.77
CA ARG A 28 -3.03 -21.03 15.23
C ARG A 28 -1.87 -20.99 14.24
N HIS A 29 -2.14 -20.63 12.97
CA HIS A 29 -1.14 -20.49 11.92
C HIS A 29 -0.62 -19.07 11.79
N VAL A 30 -1.04 -18.16 12.69
CA VAL A 30 -0.64 -16.75 12.67
C VAL A 30 0.22 -16.46 13.90
N THR A 31 1.38 -15.88 13.66
CA THR A 31 2.24 -15.31 14.71
C THR A 31 2.18 -13.79 14.60
N VAL A 32 1.75 -13.12 15.67
CA VAL A 32 1.66 -11.67 15.73
C VAL A 32 2.95 -11.12 16.32
N LEU A 33 3.60 -10.21 15.61
CA LEU A 33 4.80 -9.52 16.08
C LEU A 33 4.46 -8.05 16.34
N ALA A 34 4.89 -7.56 17.52
CA ALA A 34 4.74 -6.16 17.88
C ALA A 34 5.92 -5.37 17.32
N GLY A 35 5.65 -4.46 16.38
CA GLY A 35 6.68 -3.64 15.74
C GLY A 35 6.17 -2.28 15.31
N ASP A 36 7.10 -1.43 14.90
CA ASP A 36 6.87 -0.14 14.28
C ASP A 36 7.68 -0.06 12.99
N LEU A 37 6.99 -0.16 11.86
CA LEU A 37 7.63 -0.17 10.53
C LEU A 37 8.37 1.13 10.22
N SER A 38 8.05 2.24 10.92
CA SER A 38 8.77 3.51 10.76
C SER A 38 10.09 3.57 11.51
N ALA A 39 10.28 2.67 12.49
CA ALA A 39 11.48 2.60 13.30
C ALA A 39 12.58 1.73 12.66
N PRO A 40 13.86 1.98 12.99
CA PRO A 40 14.95 1.08 12.64
C PRO A 40 14.65 -0.36 13.09
N ASP A 41 15.09 -1.35 12.30
CA ASP A 41 14.82 -2.77 12.56
C ASP A 41 13.33 -3.09 12.74
N LEU A 42 12.44 -2.26 12.17
CA LEU A 42 10.97 -2.37 12.27
C LEU A 42 10.46 -2.27 13.72
N GLY A 43 11.23 -1.71 14.64
CA GLY A 43 10.90 -1.68 16.07
C GLY A 43 10.78 -3.07 16.73
N LEU A 44 11.27 -4.12 16.08
CA LEU A 44 11.15 -5.50 16.54
C LEU A 44 12.23 -5.86 17.56
N SER A 45 11.90 -6.77 18.47
CA SER A 45 12.90 -7.38 19.35
C SER A 45 13.93 -8.20 18.56
N ALA A 46 15.11 -8.46 19.13
CA ALA A 46 16.11 -9.33 18.49
C ALA A 46 15.58 -10.75 18.25
N ALA A 47 14.76 -11.27 19.15
CA ALA A 47 14.13 -12.58 19.01
C ALA A 47 13.14 -12.61 17.85
N ASP A 48 12.26 -11.59 17.73
CA ASP A 48 11.30 -11.49 16.63
C ASP A 48 12.00 -11.34 15.27
N ARG A 49 13.06 -10.52 15.20
CA ARG A 49 13.86 -10.41 13.98
C ARG A 49 14.48 -11.74 13.57
N ALA A 50 14.97 -12.52 14.53
CA ALA A 50 15.52 -13.84 14.24
C ALA A 50 14.48 -14.80 13.63
N THR A 51 13.20 -14.71 14.05
CA THR A 51 12.14 -15.54 13.44
C THR A 51 11.87 -15.14 11.98
N LEU A 52 12.02 -13.86 11.65
CA LEU A 52 11.79 -13.36 10.29
C LEU A 52 12.87 -13.78 9.30
N THR A 53 14.04 -14.22 9.73
CA THR A 53 15.10 -14.67 8.82
C THR A 53 14.72 -15.91 8.00
N ALA A 54 13.74 -16.69 8.47
CA ALA A 54 13.26 -17.91 7.81
C ALA A 54 12.08 -17.69 6.85
N VAL A 55 11.61 -16.44 6.68
CA VAL A 55 10.46 -16.18 5.80
C VAL A 55 10.83 -16.38 4.34
N THR A 56 9.89 -16.94 3.59
CA THR A 56 10.02 -17.18 2.14
C THR A 56 9.30 -16.11 1.32
N HIS A 57 8.26 -15.50 1.86
CA HIS A 57 7.45 -14.48 1.19
C HIS A 57 7.20 -13.28 2.11
N ILE A 58 7.33 -12.09 1.56
CA ILE A 58 6.97 -10.85 2.23
C ILE A 58 5.95 -10.12 1.38
N VAL A 59 4.79 -9.80 1.96
CA VAL A 59 3.79 -8.94 1.35
C VAL A 59 3.76 -7.61 2.10
N HIS A 60 4.21 -6.54 1.46
CA HIS A 60 4.19 -5.19 2.01
C HIS A 60 3.02 -4.40 1.45
N SER A 61 1.92 -4.35 2.22
CA SER A 61 0.74 -3.54 1.90
C SER A 61 0.49 -2.40 2.89
N ALA A 62 1.33 -2.29 3.93
CA ALA A 62 1.23 -1.20 4.90
C ALA A 62 1.64 0.13 4.26
N ALA A 63 0.74 1.11 4.29
CA ALA A 63 0.96 2.46 3.79
C ALA A 63 -0.05 3.43 4.39
N SER A 64 0.28 4.71 4.42
CA SER A 64 -0.76 5.74 4.57
C SER A 64 -1.41 5.98 3.20
N VAL A 65 -2.74 5.98 3.18
CA VAL A 65 -3.55 6.28 1.99
C VAL A 65 -4.15 7.68 2.03
N SER A 66 -3.75 8.51 3.01
CA SER A 66 -4.21 9.91 3.10
C SER A 66 -3.60 10.74 1.98
N PHE A 67 -4.43 11.55 1.30
CA PHE A 67 -4.00 12.48 0.26
C PHE A 67 -3.53 13.82 0.79
N ASP A 68 -3.82 14.12 2.07
CA ASP A 68 -3.62 15.42 2.72
C ASP A 68 -2.44 15.44 3.70
N LEU A 69 -1.69 14.32 3.82
CA LEU A 69 -0.49 14.32 4.65
C LEU A 69 0.61 15.20 4.04
N PRO A 70 1.35 15.97 4.87
CA PRO A 70 2.58 16.61 4.43
C PRO A 70 3.54 15.59 3.80
N ALA A 71 4.30 16.00 2.77
CA ALA A 71 5.18 15.09 2.03
C ALA A 71 6.18 14.35 2.94
N ALA A 72 6.72 15.02 3.98
CA ALA A 72 7.63 14.39 4.93
C ALA A 72 6.96 13.29 5.76
N GLU A 73 5.69 13.44 6.13
CA GLU A 73 4.93 12.42 6.86
C GLU A 73 4.54 11.27 5.93
N ALA A 74 4.08 11.58 4.72
CA ALA A 74 3.77 10.59 3.70
C ALA A 74 5.02 9.78 3.32
N ALA A 75 6.20 10.42 3.20
CA ALA A 75 7.47 9.74 2.94
C ALA A 75 7.86 8.78 4.07
N ARG A 76 7.72 9.21 5.32
CA ARG A 76 7.95 8.30 6.47
C ARG A 76 7.07 7.06 6.40
N ALA A 77 5.78 7.23 6.15
CA ALA A 77 4.83 6.13 6.11
C ALA A 77 5.01 5.21 4.88
N ASN A 78 5.32 5.76 3.70
CA ASN A 78 5.26 5.04 2.43
C ASN A 78 6.65 4.70 1.87
N ILE A 79 7.67 5.53 2.11
CA ILE A 79 9.01 5.32 1.56
C ILE A 79 9.93 4.69 2.61
N HIS A 80 10.15 5.37 3.75
CA HIS A 80 11.10 4.88 4.74
C HIS A 80 10.70 3.52 5.30
N THR A 81 9.41 3.31 5.59
CA THR A 81 8.85 2.00 5.96
C THR A 81 9.18 0.91 4.94
N SER A 82 8.99 1.21 3.65
CA SER A 82 9.29 0.27 2.56
C SER A 82 10.77 -0.07 2.48
N LEU A 83 11.64 0.92 2.69
CA LEU A 83 13.10 0.72 2.69
C LEU A 83 13.59 -0.06 3.92
N HIS A 84 12.97 0.14 5.10
CA HIS A 84 13.25 -0.66 6.29
C HIS A 84 12.90 -2.14 6.07
N LEU A 85 11.71 -2.41 5.51
CA LEU A 85 11.32 -3.78 5.14
C LEU A 85 12.26 -4.40 4.11
N LEU A 86 12.67 -3.63 3.10
CA LEU A 86 13.64 -4.12 2.10
C LEU A 86 14.99 -4.43 2.75
N ALA A 87 15.44 -3.61 3.70
CA ALA A 87 16.68 -3.87 4.43
C ALA A 87 16.59 -5.17 5.22
N MET A 88 15.47 -5.42 5.90
CA MET A 88 15.21 -6.69 6.60
C MET A 88 15.16 -7.87 5.63
N ALA A 89 14.49 -7.72 4.48
CA ALA A 89 14.36 -8.74 3.46
C ALA A 89 15.70 -9.26 2.92
N ARG A 90 16.73 -8.40 2.85
CA ARG A 90 18.09 -8.80 2.48
C ARG A 90 18.72 -9.77 3.46
N GLY A 91 18.28 -9.78 4.71
CA GLY A 91 18.71 -10.72 5.73
C GLY A 91 17.97 -12.06 5.73
N CYS A 92 17.07 -12.30 4.76
CA CYS A 92 16.26 -13.51 4.64
C CYS A 92 16.78 -14.40 3.52
N PRO A 93 17.68 -15.38 3.79
CA PRO A 93 18.33 -16.17 2.75
C PRO A 93 17.38 -17.11 2.00
N ALA A 94 16.22 -17.44 2.59
CA ALA A 94 15.19 -18.27 1.97
C ALA A 94 14.10 -17.46 1.26
N LEU A 95 14.28 -16.14 1.11
CA LEU A 95 13.26 -15.29 0.51
C LEU A 95 13.07 -15.57 -0.98
N GLU A 96 11.90 -16.03 -1.33
CA GLU A 96 11.50 -16.34 -2.71
C GLU A 96 10.79 -15.16 -3.38
N ARG A 97 10.10 -14.30 -2.57
CA ARG A 97 9.35 -13.18 -3.11
C ARG A 97 9.18 -12.04 -2.10
N PHE A 98 9.37 -10.82 -2.56
CA PHE A 98 8.98 -9.59 -1.89
C PHE A 98 7.94 -8.88 -2.76
N VAL A 99 6.68 -8.85 -2.32
CA VAL A 99 5.59 -8.17 -3.03
C VAL A 99 5.34 -6.82 -2.42
N TYR A 100 5.51 -5.76 -3.19
CA TYR A 100 5.18 -4.39 -2.81
C TYR A 100 3.83 -4.00 -3.42
N VAL A 101 2.85 -3.67 -2.58
CA VAL A 101 1.55 -3.16 -3.03
C VAL A 101 1.64 -1.65 -3.23
N SER A 102 1.67 -1.24 -4.49
CA SER A 102 1.69 0.14 -4.94
C SER A 102 0.28 0.61 -5.33
N THR A 103 0.16 1.42 -6.34
CA THR A 103 -1.10 1.89 -6.92
C THR A 103 -0.94 2.18 -8.42
N ALA A 104 -1.99 2.01 -9.20
CA ALA A 104 -2.01 2.44 -10.61
C ALA A 104 -1.81 3.96 -10.75
N TYR A 105 -2.11 4.71 -9.70
CA TYR A 105 -2.06 6.18 -9.67
C TYR A 105 -0.66 6.76 -9.41
N VAL A 106 0.40 5.95 -9.44
CA VAL A 106 1.79 6.45 -9.49
C VAL A 106 2.10 7.21 -10.78
N THR A 107 1.28 7.02 -11.82
CA THR A 107 1.43 7.74 -13.08
C THR A 107 0.68 9.07 -12.99
N PRO A 108 1.37 10.22 -13.13
CA PRO A 108 0.72 11.52 -13.24
C PRO A 108 -0.25 11.55 -14.42
N HIS A 109 -1.26 12.41 -14.34
CA HIS A 109 -2.24 12.55 -15.41
C HIS A 109 -1.59 12.87 -16.76
N ARG A 110 -1.85 12.04 -17.77
CA ARG A 110 -1.28 12.18 -19.13
C ARG A 110 -2.33 12.46 -20.21
N GLY A 111 -3.53 12.84 -19.82
CA GLY A 111 -4.67 12.99 -20.72
C GLY A 111 -5.50 11.71 -20.89
N ALA A 112 -6.69 11.84 -21.45
CA ALA A 112 -7.60 10.73 -21.67
C ALA A 112 -7.03 9.73 -22.69
N ARG A 113 -7.23 8.45 -22.45
CA ARG A 113 -6.89 7.33 -23.34
C ARG A 113 -5.39 7.10 -23.61
N VAL A 114 -4.50 7.63 -22.77
CA VAL A 114 -3.09 7.27 -22.83
C VAL A 114 -2.88 5.97 -22.03
N PRO A 115 -2.38 4.89 -22.66
CA PRO A 115 -2.13 3.64 -21.94
C PRO A 115 -1.14 3.83 -20.79
N ILE A 116 -1.45 3.28 -19.62
CA ILE A 116 -0.53 3.17 -18.50
C ILE A 116 0.25 1.86 -18.67
N THR A 117 1.57 1.96 -18.75
CA THR A 117 2.45 0.81 -18.91
C THR A 117 2.96 0.31 -17.57
N GLU A 118 3.29 -0.98 -17.48
CA GLU A 118 3.87 -1.62 -16.28
C GLU A 118 5.38 -1.36 -16.17
N THR A 119 5.77 -0.10 -16.36
CA THR A 119 7.15 0.37 -16.24
C THR A 119 7.25 1.41 -15.13
N LEU A 120 8.46 1.66 -14.63
CA LEU A 120 8.68 2.79 -13.73
C LEU A 120 8.34 4.11 -14.42
N VAL A 121 7.61 4.97 -13.73
CA VAL A 121 7.22 6.28 -14.25
C VAL A 121 8.45 7.17 -14.33
N PRO A 122 8.76 7.82 -15.47
CA PRO A 122 9.88 8.75 -15.55
C PRO A 122 9.77 9.88 -14.53
N LEU A 123 10.84 10.14 -13.79
CA LEU A 123 10.94 11.21 -12.82
C LEU A 123 11.81 12.36 -13.36
N PRO A 124 11.56 13.62 -12.95
CA PRO A 124 12.35 14.78 -13.39
C PRO A 124 13.76 14.83 -12.77
N ALA A 125 13.99 14.06 -11.70
CA ALA A 125 15.27 13.91 -11.03
C ALA A 125 15.35 12.50 -10.39
N PRO A 126 16.53 12.02 -9.99
CA PRO A 126 16.69 10.76 -9.27
C PRO A 126 15.77 10.67 -8.03
N ALA A 127 15.14 9.54 -7.80
CA ALA A 127 14.22 9.36 -6.68
C ALA A 127 14.89 9.63 -5.32
N ALA A 128 16.17 9.31 -5.18
CA ALA A 128 16.93 9.59 -3.96
C ALA A 128 17.11 11.10 -3.71
N GLU A 129 17.28 11.89 -4.78
CA GLU A 129 17.36 13.36 -4.69
C GLU A 129 16.01 13.96 -4.28
N LEU A 130 14.92 13.49 -4.91
CA LEU A 130 13.57 13.95 -4.57
C LEU A 130 13.21 13.58 -3.12
N LEU A 131 13.59 12.40 -2.65
CA LEU A 131 13.43 12.02 -1.25
C LEU A 131 14.25 12.94 -0.32
N ALA A 132 15.49 13.22 -0.65
CA ALA A 132 16.33 14.12 0.15
C ALA A 132 15.73 15.54 0.25
N ARG A 133 15.08 16.03 -0.81
CA ARG A 133 14.35 17.31 -0.78
C ARG A 133 13.14 17.25 0.14
N ILE A 134 12.38 16.14 0.12
CA ILE A 134 11.25 15.92 1.05
C ILE A 134 11.76 15.90 2.49
N ASP A 135 12.80 15.14 2.78
CA ASP A 135 13.39 15.02 4.13
C ASP A 135 13.99 16.36 4.62
N ALA A 136 14.45 17.22 3.71
CA ALA A 136 14.89 18.57 4.00
C ALA A 136 13.76 19.60 4.18
N GLY A 137 12.48 19.19 4.05
CA GLY A 137 11.33 20.06 4.24
C GLY A 137 11.00 20.96 3.05
N ALA A 138 11.29 20.52 1.83
CA ALA A 138 10.88 21.26 0.63
C ALA A 138 9.34 21.40 0.60
N PRO A 139 8.80 22.55 0.12
CA PRO A 139 7.36 22.78 0.07
C PRO A 139 6.64 21.74 -0.80
N ASP A 140 5.54 21.17 -0.30
CA ASP A 140 4.75 20.15 -1.00
C ASP A 140 4.30 20.61 -2.39
N ALA A 141 3.81 21.86 -2.49
CA ALA A 141 3.35 22.44 -3.75
C ALA A 141 4.46 22.48 -4.82
N GLU A 142 5.71 22.74 -4.43
CA GLU A 142 6.86 22.73 -5.33
C GLU A 142 7.18 21.32 -5.82
N LEU A 143 7.19 20.34 -4.90
CA LEU A 143 7.44 18.94 -5.22
C LEU A 143 6.37 18.36 -6.15
N LEU A 144 5.10 18.65 -5.87
CA LEU A 144 3.97 18.20 -6.68
C LEU A 144 3.98 18.84 -8.07
N ALA A 145 4.25 20.14 -8.16
CA ALA A 145 4.37 20.86 -9.45
C ALA A 145 5.52 20.31 -10.28
N LEU A 146 6.69 20.04 -9.65
CA LEU A 146 7.86 19.49 -10.32
C LEU A 146 7.61 18.11 -10.90
N THR A 147 6.90 17.24 -10.14
CA THR A 147 6.72 15.82 -10.48
C THR A 147 5.41 15.55 -11.23
N GLY A 148 4.48 16.51 -11.24
CA GLY A 148 3.15 16.39 -11.86
C GLY A 148 2.16 15.51 -11.08
N HIS A 149 2.48 15.12 -9.85
CA HIS A 149 1.58 14.31 -9.03
C HIS A 149 0.49 15.18 -8.39
N PRO A 150 -0.75 14.68 -8.28
CA PRO A 150 -1.87 15.44 -7.72
C PRO A 150 -1.83 15.56 -6.19
N ASN A 151 -1.09 14.69 -5.50
CA ASN A 151 -0.98 14.65 -4.04
C ASN A 151 0.28 13.91 -3.58
N THR A 152 0.59 14.04 -2.30
CA THR A 152 1.76 13.46 -1.67
C THR A 152 1.71 11.92 -1.60
N TYR A 153 0.52 11.32 -1.53
CA TYR A 153 0.34 9.87 -1.57
C TYR A 153 0.88 9.28 -2.87
N THR A 154 0.40 9.76 -4.02
CA THR A 154 0.80 9.25 -5.33
C THR A 154 2.27 9.51 -5.62
N LEU A 155 2.79 10.67 -5.20
CA LEU A 155 4.22 10.98 -5.28
C LEU A 155 5.06 10.00 -4.46
N THR A 156 4.72 9.80 -3.18
CA THR A 156 5.52 8.94 -2.31
C THR A 156 5.45 7.46 -2.70
N LYS A 157 4.30 6.99 -3.23
CA LYS A 157 4.19 5.64 -3.80
C LYS A 157 5.07 5.49 -5.06
N CYS A 158 5.11 6.49 -5.92
CA CYS A 158 5.97 6.51 -7.10
C CYS A 158 7.46 6.47 -6.71
N LEU A 159 7.89 7.33 -5.79
CA LEU A 159 9.28 7.35 -5.31
C LEU A 159 9.67 6.03 -4.62
N ALA A 160 8.75 5.42 -3.86
CA ALA A 160 9.00 4.14 -3.21
C ALA A 160 9.29 3.04 -4.23
N GLU A 161 8.55 2.97 -5.35
CA GLU A 161 8.84 2.00 -6.41
C GLU A 161 10.26 2.14 -6.97
N HIS A 162 10.66 3.36 -7.31
CA HIS A 162 12.00 3.63 -7.82
C HIS A 162 13.09 3.22 -6.84
N LEU A 163 12.95 3.63 -5.58
CA LEU A 163 13.93 3.34 -4.54
C LEU A 163 14.01 1.85 -4.20
N LEU A 164 12.86 1.15 -4.21
CA LEU A 164 12.83 -0.29 -4.01
C LEU A 164 13.55 -1.01 -5.17
N VAL A 165 13.27 -0.65 -6.41
CA VAL A 165 13.94 -1.24 -7.59
C VAL A 165 15.43 -0.94 -7.59
N GLU A 166 15.83 0.30 -7.31
CA GLU A 166 17.24 0.72 -7.23
C GLU A 166 17.99 -0.03 -6.13
N ARG A 167 17.35 -0.19 -4.96
CA ARG A 167 18.02 -0.70 -3.76
C ARG A 167 17.75 -2.17 -3.46
N ARG A 168 16.97 -2.89 -4.27
CA ARG A 168 16.62 -4.29 -3.99
C ARG A 168 17.81 -5.26 -3.93
N GLY A 169 18.88 -4.98 -4.67
CA GLY A 169 19.98 -5.93 -4.84
C GLY A 169 19.47 -7.24 -5.42
N THR A 170 19.68 -8.34 -4.69
CA THR A 170 19.22 -9.69 -5.05
C THR A 170 17.81 -10.02 -4.58
N VAL A 171 17.13 -9.14 -3.84
CA VAL A 171 15.77 -9.38 -3.36
C VAL A 171 14.81 -9.53 -4.54
N PRO A 172 14.04 -10.65 -4.62
CA PRO A 172 13.09 -10.91 -5.71
C PRO A 172 11.83 -10.06 -5.53
N LEU A 173 11.88 -8.83 -6.04
CA LEU A 173 10.84 -7.81 -5.90
C LEU A 173 9.79 -7.94 -7.00
N SER A 174 8.51 -7.99 -6.61
CA SER A 174 7.34 -7.79 -7.46
C SER A 174 6.58 -6.54 -7.00
N ILE A 175 6.06 -5.73 -7.94
CA ILE A 175 5.26 -4.54 -7.65
C ILE A 175 3.86 -4.76 -8.21
N VAL A 176 2.84 -4.68 -7.36
CA VAL A 176 1.43 -4.79 -7.74
C VAL A 176 0.79 -3.40 -7.64
N ARG A 177 0.16 -2.94 -8.72
CA ARG A 177 -0.46 -1.61 -8.84
C ARG A 177 -1.98 -1.72 -9.00
N PRO A 178 -2.74 -1.91 -7.91
CA PRO A 178 -4.19 -1.88 -7.99
C PRO A 178 -4.70 -0.49 -8.43
N SER A 179 -5.80 -0.47 -9.17
CA SER A 179 -6.62 0.72 -9.35
C SER A 179 -7.49 0.95 -8.09
N ILE A 180 -8.65 1.58 -8.20
CA ILE A 180 -9.54 1.81 -7.05
C ILE A 180 -10.11 0.47 -6.59
N ILE A 181 -9.68 0.01 -5.43
CA ILE A 181 -10.15 -1.25 -4.84
C ILE A 181 -11.60 -1.07 -4.40
N SER A 182 -12.46 -2.00 -4.82
CA SER A 182 -13.88 -2.01 -4.54
C SER A 182 -14.31 -3.31 -3.85
N ALA A 183 -15.62 -3.46 -3.64
CA ALA A 183 -16.20 -4.63 -3.00
C ALA A 183 -15.84 -5.94 -3.71
N ALA A 184 -15.71 -7.00 -2.94
CA ALA A 184 -15.39 -8.34 -3.41
C ALA A 184 -16.41 -8.84 -4.43
N ARG A 185 -15.92 -9.49 -5.48
CA ARG A 185 -16.73 -10.15 -6.48
C ARG A 185 -17.31 -11.48 -5.97
N ALA A 186 -16.50 -12.25 -5.25
CA ALA A 186 -16.83 -13.59 -4.79
C ALA A 186 -16.34 -13.90 -3.38
N LEU A 187 -15.13 -13.52 -3.01
CA LEU A 187 -14.47 -13.90 -1.76
C LEU A 187 -14.21 -12.69 -0.84
N PRO A 188 -14.49 -12.81 0.46
CA PRO A 188 -15.04 -13.95 1.20
C PRO A 188 -16.51 -14.23 0.89
N PHE A 189 -17.24 -13.24 0.43
CA PHE A 189 -18.60 -13.31 -0.12
C PHE A 189 -18.86 -12.09 -1.01
N PRO A 190 -19.75 -12.19 -2.01
CA PRO A 190 -20.04 -11.08 -2.92
C PRO A 190 -20.47 -9.81 -2.18
N GLY A 191 -19.88 -8.68 -2.58
CA GLY A 191 -20.20 -7.37 -2.01
C GLY A 191 -19.45 -7.02 -0.72
N TRP A 192 -18.59 -7.90 -0.19
CA TRP A 192 -17.83 -7.60 1.01
C TRP A 192 -16.83 -6.44 0.79
N ILE A 193 -16.86 -5.51 1.71
CA ILE A 193 -15.87 -4.44 1.87
C ILE A 193 -15.88 -3.99 3.33
N ASP A 194 -14.72 -3.77 3.92
CA ASP A 194 -14.58 -3.28 5.31
C ASP A 194 -14.18 -1.81 5.40
N SER A 195 -13.89 -1.19 4.26
CA SER A 195 -13.49 0.21 4.19
C SER A 195 -14.64 1.09 3.69
N THR A 196 -14.90 2.17 4.41
CA THR A 196 -15.80 3.25 3.96
C THR A 196 -15.06 4.36 3.22
N ALA A 197 -13.76 4.21 2.94
CA ALA A 197 -12.96 5.20 2.21
C ALA A 197 -13.15 5.08 0.68
N GLY A 198 -12.76 6.13 -0.03
CA GLY A 198 -12.75 6.12 -1.50
C GLY A 198 -14.10 5.83 -2.12
N PHE A 199 -14.17 4.85 -3.00
CA PHE A 199 -15.40 4.51 -3.73
C PHE A 199 -16.50 3.96 -2.82
N GLY A 200 -16.15 3.28 -1.72
CA GLY A 200 -17.12 2.81 -0.73
C GLY A 200 -17.91 3.96 -0.09
N ALA A 201 -17.23 5.04 0.28
CA ALA A 201 -17.89 6.24 0.79
C ALA A 201 -18.83 6.88 -0.24
N PHE A 202 -18.41 6.94 -1.50
CA PHE A 202 -19.21 7.48 -2.59
C PHE A 202 -20.52 6.69 -2.76
N VAL A 203 -20.46 5.36 -2.83
CA VAL A 203 -21.63 4.47 -2.96
C VAL A 203 -22.54 4.60 -1.74
N MET A 204 -21.97 4.65 -0.54
CA MET A 204 -22.73 4.82 0.70
C MET A 204 -23.50 6.15 0.73
N LEU A 205 -22.86 7.26 0.36
CA LEU A 205 -23.49 8.58 0.34
C LEU A 205 -24.60 8.67 -0.71
N LEU A 206 -24.42 8.03 -1.86
CA LEU A 206 -25.48 7.89 -2.89
C LEU A 206 -26.66 7.07 -2.34
N GLY A 207 -26.38 5.90 -1.77
CA GLY A 207 -27.41 5.01 -1.24
C GLY A 207 -28.23 5.60 -0.10
N LEU A 208 -27.60 6.43 0.73
CA LEU A 208 -28.26 7.18 1.83
C LEU A 208 -28.97 8.46 1.33
N GLY A 209 -28.85 8.82 0.05
CA GLY A 209 -29.47 10.03 -0.51
C GLY A 209 -28.79 11.34 -0.12
N HIS A 210 -27.61 11.28 0.51
CA HIS A 210 -26.82 12.46 0.85
C HIS A 210 -26.12 13.07 -0.38
N LEU A 211 -25.67 12.23 -1.29
CA LEU A 211 -25.08 12.64 -2.57
C LEU A 211 -26.13 12.50 -3.67
N ARG A 212 -26.65 13.61 -4.18
CA ARG A 212 -27.74 13.66 -5.19
C ARG A 212 -27.28 14.07 -6.58
N ALA A 213 -26.12 14.68 -6.68
CA ALA A 213 -25.55 15.12 -7.94
C ALA A 213 -24.02 15.07 -7.84
N VAL A 214 -23.39 14.72 -8.94
CA VAL A 214 -21.94 14.72 -9.13
C VAL A 214 -21.61 15.54 -10.35
N VAL A 215 -20.67 16.45 -10.22
CA VAL A 215 -20.15 17.20 -11.37
C VAL A 215 -19.03 16.39 -12.00
N GLY A 216 -19.19 16.06 -13.28
CA GLY A 216 -18.20 15.28 -14.02
C GLY A 216 -18.59 15.03 -15.46
N ASP A 217 -17.71 14.42 -16.20
CA ASP A 217 -17.99 13.93 -17.55
C ASP A 217 -18.78 12.61 -17.45
N PRO A 218 -19.99 12.50 -18.02
CA PRO A 218 -20.76 11.25 -18.01
C PRO A 218 -20.07 10.09 -18.73
N GLU A 219 -19.12 10.37 -19.62
CA GLU A 219 -18.33 9.36 -20.34
C GLU A 219 -17.02 9.01 -19.59
N ALA A 220 -16.78 9.60 -18.42
CA ALA A 220 -15.60 9.28 -17.62
C ALA A 220 -15.62 7.81 -17.19
N GLN A 221 -14.52 7.12 -17.43
CA GLN A 221 -14.34 5.74 -16.99
C GLN A 221 -13.72 5.71 -15.59
N LEU A 222 -14.37 4.99 -14.68
CA LEU A 222 -13.88 4.74 -13.35
C LEU A 222 -13.23 3.36 -13.30
N ASP A 223 -11.94 3.32 -13.07
CA ASP A 223 -11.17 2.07 -13.02
C ASP A 223 -11.30 1.45 -11.63
N LEU A 224 -12.16 0.44 -11.52
CA LEU A 224 -12.46 -0.30 -10.30
C LEU A 224 -11.97 -1.74 -10.40
N VAL A 225 -11.39 -2.24 -9.32
CA VAL A 225 -10.97 -3.64 -9.21
C VAL A 225 -11.52 -4.26 -7.93
N PRO A 226 -12.13 -5.46 -7.97
CA PRO A 226 -12.57 -6.17 -6.78
C PRO A 226 -11.41 -6.53 -5.85
N VAL A 227 -11.62 -6.40 -4.52
CA VAL A 227 -10.57 -6.66 -3.53
C VAL A 227 -10.05 -8.10 -3.56
N ASP A 228 -10.91 -9.07 -3.85
CA ASP A 228 -10.53 -10.48 -3.98
C ASP A 228 -9.67 -10.75 -5.21
N GLU A 229 -9.89 -10.04 -6.31
CA GLU A 229 -8.98 -10.11 -7.48
C GLU A 229 -7.60 -9.51 -7.16
N VAL A 230 -7.55 -8.40 -6.42
CA VAL A 230 -6.30 -7.80 -5.95
C VAL A 230 -5.52 -8.77 -5.06
N THR A 231 -6.19 -9.38 -4.07
CA THR A 231 -5.56 -10.35 -3.17
C THR A 231 -5.02 -11.58 -3.91
N GLN A 232 -5.76 -12.08 -4.90
CA GLN A 232 -5.29 -13.17 -5.76
C GLN A 232 -4.03 -12.77 -6.56
N ARG A 233 -4.01 -11.56 -7.12
CA ARG A 233 -2.82 -11.06 -7.85
C ARG A 233 -1.62 -10.91 -6.92
N ILE A 234 -1.81 -10.41 -5.71
CA ILE A 234 -0.75 -10.31 -4.70
C ILE A 234 -0.19 -11.71 -4.35
N ALA A 235 -1.07 -12.71 -4.19
CA ALA A 235 -0.66 -14.07 -3.86
C ALA A 235 0.08 -14.79 -5.02
N HIS A 236 -0.09 -14.36 -6.26
CA HIS A 236 0.57 -14.94 -7.46
C HIS A 236 1.77 -14.09 -7.95
N ALA A 237 1.99 -12.91 -7.39
CA ALA A 237 3.07 -12.01 -7.78
C ALA A 237 4.39 -12.46 -7.15
#